data_2a5aa2f4a0cf69d4061da3f6a9986de5
#
_entry.id   2a5aa2f4a0cf69d4061da3f6a9986de5
#
_cell.length_a   1.000
_cell.length_b   1.000
_cell.length_c   1.000
_cell.angle_alpha   90.00
_cell.angle_beta   90.00
_cell.angle_gamma   90.00
#
_symmetry.space_group_name_H-M   'P 1'
#
loop_
_entity.id
_entity.type
_entity.pdbx_description
1 polymer ?
#
loop_
_entity_poly.entity_id
_entity_poly.type
_entity_poly.pdbx_seq_one_letter_code
_entity_poly.pdbx_strand_id
1 'polypeptide(L)'
;TAVSEIPWNGPIGGVQVGLVDGEIVLNPTQEQRKKSDLALTVAATMDKIVMIEAGANEVDEDTMLNAIKAAHVEIKKIITFINSIVAERGKPKIDFQVVGLDMDVFHAIKEKYLDDFKAAMDTDDKNVRDAALLPIMDKIAEEYPDLTEADLDLVSYKMQKYVVRRWLLDEGKRVDGRGINEIRPLAAEVGILPRVHGSGMFLSLIHI
;
A
#
# COMPACT_ATOMS: atom_id res chain seq x y z
N THR A 1 -2.76 22.71 6.98
CA THR A 1 -1.72 22.40 5.95
C THR A 1 -2.06 23.05 4.62
N ALA A 2 -3.31 22.98 4.14
CA ALA A 2 -3.69 23.43 2.80
C ALA A 2 -3.32 24.91 2.54
N VAL A 3 -3.66 25.82 3.46
CA VAL A 3 -3.42 27.28 3.32
C VAL A 3 -2.07 27.74 3.84
N SER A 4 -1.30 26.89 4.51
CA SER A 4 0.03 27.21 5.06
C SER A 4 1.14 27.05 4.03
N GLU A 5 2.36 27.42 4.40
CA GLU A 5 3.59 27.25 3.61
C GLU A 5 4.10 25.82 3.58
N ILE A 6 3.52 24.91 4.40
CA ILE A 6 3.98 23.52 4.51
C ILE A 6 3.82 22.80 3.17
N PRO A 7 4.88 22.15 2.66
CA PRO A 7 4.81 21.34 1.43
C PRO A 7 3.75 20.24 1.54
N TRP A 8 2.93 20.12 0.51
CA TRP A 8 1.84 19.13 0.49
C TRP A 8 1.37 18.87 -0.95
N ASN A 9 1.15 17.60 -1.28
CA ASN A 9 0.74 17.18 -2.63
C ASN A 9 -0.77 17.26 -2.88
N GLY A 10 -1.45 18.13 -2.19
CA GLY A 10 -2.87 18.38 -2.34
C GLY A 10 -3.74 17.86 -1.20
N PRO A 11 -4.99 18.32 -1.14
CA PRO A 11 -5.91 17.99 -0.06
C PRO A 11 -6.39 16.54 -0.14
N ILE A 12 -6.63 15.98 1.05
CA ILE A 12 -7.32 14.72 1.28
C ILE A 12 -8.63 15.04 1.98
N GLY A 13 -9.74 14.50 1.49
CA GLY A 13 -11.03 14.54 2.15
C GLY A 13 -11.36 13.20 2.80
N GLY A 14 -12.17 13.22 3.85
CA GLY A 14 -12.66 12.02 4.52
C GLY A 14 -14.17 12.06 4.68
N VAL A 15 -14.84 10.92 4.48
CA VAL A 15 -16.29 10.76 4.62
C VAL A 15 -16.57 9.46 5.35
N GLN A 16 -17.53 9.50 6.28
CA GLN A 16 -18.12 8.31 6.87
C GLN A 16 -19.35 7.86 6.08
N VAL A 17 -19.52 6.56 5.94
CA VAL A 17 -20.66 5.97 5.23
C VAL A 17 -21.31 4.91 6.11
N GLY A 18 -22.61 4.92 6.16
CA GLY A 18 -23.44 3.89 6.76
C GLY A 18 -24.35 3.23 5.74
N LEU A 19 -24.90 2.08 6.09
CA LEU A 19 -25.98 1.38 5.38
C LEU A 19 -27.15 1.26 6.33
N VAL A 20 -28.22 2.02 6.10
CA VAL A 20 -29.38 2.08 6.97
C VAL A 20 -30.64 1.70 6.18
N ASP A 21 -31.33 0.66 6.58
CA ASP A 21 -32.51 0.13 5.89
C ASP A 21 -32.22 -0.20 4.39
N GLY A 22 -30.99 -0.64 4.08
CA GLY A 22 -30.53 -0.96 2.73
C GLY A 22 -30.10 0.24 1.89
N GLU A 23 -30.12 1.46 2.44
CA GLU A 23 -29.71 2.68 1.75
C GLU A 23 -28.34 3.18 2.24
N ILE A 24 -27.50 3.64 1.30
CA ILE A 24 -26.22 4.24 1.58
C ILE A 24 -26.42 5.65 2.12
N VAL A 25 -25.95 5.90 3.34
CA VAL A 25 -26.04 7.18 4.03
C VAL A 25 -24.66 7.78 4.24
N LEU A 26 -24.43 8.97 3.69
CA LEU A 26 -23.17 9.69 3.85
C LEU A 26 -23.20 10.52 5.14
N ASN A 27 -22.12 10.44 5.92
CA ASN A 27 -21.98 11.11 7.22
C ASN A 27 -23.18 10.84 8.16
N PRO A 28 -23.48 9.57 8.45
CA PRO A 28 -24.65 9.20 9.23
C PRO A 28 -24.65 9.85 10.62
N THR A 29 -25.82 10.29 11.06
CA THR A 29 -26.03 10.79 12.43
C THR A 29 -25.80 9.67 13.46
N GLN A 30 -25.70 10.05 14.75
CA GLN A 30 -25.51 9.07 15.81
C GLN A 30 -26.64 8.01 15.84
N GLU A 31 -27.89 8.42 15.62
CA GLU A 31 -29.03 7.51 15.60
C GLU A 31 -29.01 6.58 14.38
N GLN A 32 -28.59 7.07 13.23
CA GLN A 32 -28.40 6.27 12.02
C GLN A 32 -27.29 5.25 12.19
N ARG A 33 -26.16 5.63 12.82
CA ARG A 33 -25.03 4.70 13.08
C ARG A 33 -25.44 3.52 13.97
N LYS A 34 -26.34 3.73 14.95
CA LYS A 34 -26.82 2.63 15.80
C LYS A 34 -27.61 1.55 15.04
N LYS A 35 -28.19 1.91 13.89
CA LYS A 35 -29.01 1.03 13.05
C LYS A 35 -28.31 0.57 11.78
N SER A 36 -27.11 1.06 11.58
CA SER A 36 -26.36 0.84 10.34
C SER A 36 -25.67 -0.51 10.34
N ASP A 37 -25.81 -1.27 9.24
CA ASP A 37 -25.10 -2.51 8.99
C ASP A 37 -23.68 -2.27 8.46
N LEU A 38 -23.30 -1.01 8.19
CA LEU A 38 -21.99 -0.62 7.68
C LEU A 38 -21.44 0.57 8.47
N ALA A 39 -20.23 0.44 8.94
CA ALA A 39 -19.42 1.55 9.49
C ALA A 39 -18.17 1.69 8.60
N LEU A 40 -18.26 2.50 7.56
CA LEU A 40 -17.19 2.69 6.58
C LEU A 40 -16.62 4.09 6.68
N THR A 41 -15.30 4.19 6.75
CA THR A 41 -14.56 5.46 6.62
C THR A 41 -13.73 5.41 5.34
N VAL A 42 -13.88 6.41 4.49
CA VAL A 42 -13.11 6.55 3.26
C VAL A 42 -12.35 7.87 3.29
N ALA A 43 -11.04 7.81 3.01
CA ALA A 43 -10.24 9.00 2.73
C ALA A 43 -9.69 8.92 1.32
N ALA A 44 -9.73 10.03 0.59
CA ALA A 44 -9.32 10.08 -0.81
C ALA A 44 -8.76 11.45 -1.20
N THR A 45 -7.96 11.43 -2.26
CA THR A 45 -7.61 12.60 -3.07
C THR A 45 -8.67 12.82 -4.15
N MET A 46 -8.49 13.81 -5.02
CA MET A 46 -9.37 14.04 -6.16
C MET A 46 -9.48 12.79 -7.07
N ASP A 47 -8.40 12.03 -7.21
CA ASP A 47 -8.31 10.96 -8.20
C ASP A 47 -8.22 9.55 -7.60
N LYS A 48 -7.79 9.43 -6.35
CA LYS A 48 -7.45 8.13 -5.75
C LYS A 48 -7.97 8.00 -4.33
N ILE A 49 -8.50 6.84 -3.99
CA ILE A 49 -8.79 6.44 -2.62
C ILE A 49 -7.46 6.06 -1.96
N VAL A 50 -7.19 6.62 -0.79
CA VAL A 50 -5.94 6.43 -0.05
C VAL A 50 -6.12 5.63 1.24
N MET A 51 -7.35 5.60 1.79
CA MET A 51 -7.66 4.83 2.98
C MET A 51 -9.11 4.33 2.94
N ILE A 52 -9.28 3.10 3.34
CA ILE A 52 -10.58 2.48 3.62
C ILE A 52 -10.49 1.77 4.96
N GLU A 53 -11.44 2.03 5.84
CA GLU A 53 -11.61 1.30 7.09
C GLU A 53 -13.08 0.93 7.23
N ALA A 54 -13.39 -0.35 7.37
CA ALA A 54 -14.77 -0.83 7.38
C ALA A 54 -15.01 -1.89 8.46
N GLY A 55 -16.14 -1.74 9.14
CA GLY A 55 -16.81 -2.80 9.89
C GLY A 55 -18.20 -3.02 9.27
N ALA A 56 -18.60 -4.26 9.04
CA ALA A 56 -19.85 -4.57 8.38
C ALA A 56 -20.52 -5.82 8.96
N ASN A 57 -21.87 -5.85 8.93
CA ASN A 57 -22.70 -7.00 9.26
C ASN A 57 -23.08 -7.71 7.95
N GLU A 58 -22.18 -8.53 7.40
CA GLU A 58 -22.39 -9.35 6.20
C GLU A 58 -22.88 -8.56 4.96
N VAL A 59 -22.36 -7.32 4.79
CA VAL A 59 -22.63 -6.49 3.60
C VAL A 59 -21.91 -7.09 2.39
N ASP A 60 -22.63 -7.24 1.28
CA ASP A 60 -22.08 -7.78 0.04
C ASP A 60 -21.06 -6.83 -0.63
N GLU A 61 -20.23 -7.39 -1.51
CA GLU A 61 -19.11 -6.67 -2.14
C GLU A 61 -19.59 -5.55 -3.06
N ASP A 62 -20.69 -5.72 -3.76
CA ASP A 62 -21.23 -4.70 -4.68
C ASP A 62 -21.75 -3.49 -3.89
N THR A 63 -22.48 -3.74 -2.80
CA THR A 63 -22.94 -2.70 -1.89
C THR A 63 -21.76 -1.97 -1.24
N MET A 64 -20.74 -2.69 -0.78
CA MET A 64 -19.51 -2.10 -0.26
C MET A 64 -18.81 -1.23 -1.30
N LEU A 65 -18.62 -1.71 -2.52
CA LEU A 65 -18.01 -0.95 -3.61
C LEU A 65 -18.82 0.31 -3.95
N ASN A 66 -20.16 0.22 -3.97
CA ASN A 66 -21.01 1.36 -4.22
C ASN A 66 -20.93 2.40 -3.10
N ALA A 67 -20.83 1.98 -1.84
CA ALA A 67 -20.60 2.86 -0.69
C ALA A 67 -19.27 3.62 -0.82
N ILE A 68 -18.20 2.93 -1.21
CA ILE A 68 -16.87 3.55 -1.45
C ILE A 68 -16.94 4.58 -2.59
N LYS A 69 -17.60 4.23 -3.70
CA LYS A 69 -17.79 5.15 -4.83
C LYS A 69 -18.60 6.40 -4.44
N ALA A 70 -19.68 6.22 -3.69
CA ALA A 70 -20.50 7.33 -3.18
C ALA A 70 -19.69 8.25 -2.27
N ALA A 71 -18.88 7.70 -1.36
CA ALA A 71 -17.97 8.46 -0.53
C ALA A 71 -16.98 9.29 -1.37
N HIS A 72 -16.40 8.71 -2.42
CA HIS A 72 -15.43 9.41 -3.26
C HIS A 72 -16.05 10.60 -4.00
N VAL A 73 -17.30 10.46 -4.46
CA VAL A 73 -18.04 11.59 -5.07
C VAL A 73 -18.18 12.76 -4.10
N GLU A 74 -18.51 12.49 -2.84
CA GLU A 74 -18.65 13.53 -1.82
C GLU A 74 -17.30 14.13 -1.42
N ILE A 75 -16.26 13.30 -1.29
CA ILE A 75 -14.89 13.74 -1.02
C ILE A 75 -14.39 14.72 -2.09
N LYS A 76 -14.70 14.51 -3.36
CA LYS A 76 -14.34 15.45 -4.44
C LYS A 76 -14.95 16.84 -4.23
N LYS A 77 -16.18 16.94 -3.72
CA LYS A 77 -16.80 18.21 -3.39
C LYS A 77 -16.08 18.92 -2.23
N ILE A 78 -15.72 18.14 -1.19
CA ILE A 78 -14.93 18.65 -0.06
C ILE A 78 -13.59 19.20 -0.53
N ILE A 79 -12.88 18.45 -1.38
CA ILE A 79 -11.58 18.85 -1.92
C ILE A 79 -11.72 20.10 -2.81
N THR A 80 -12.75 20.17 -3.63
CA THR A 80 -13.04 21.35 -4.47
C THR A 80 -13.26 22.59 -3.59
N PHE A 81 -13.99 22.44 -2.50
CA PHE A 81 -14.19 23.53 -1.52
C PHE A 81 -12.87 23.92 -0.84
N ILE A 82 -12.06 22.96 -0.40
CA ILE A 82 -10.74 23.25 0.17
C ILE A 82 -9.88 24.02 -0.83
N ASN A 83 -9.87 23.60 -2.09
CA ASN A 83 -9.09 24.25 -3.14
C ASN A 83 -9.57 25.70 -3.41
N SER A 84 -10.86 25.99 -3.29
CA SER A 84 -11.35 27.38 -3.39
C SER A 84 -10.82 28.26 -2.27
N ILE A 85 -10.74 27.74 -1.04
CA ILE A 85 -10.12 28.45 0.09
C ILE A 85 -8.63 28.66 -0.15
N VAL A 86 -7.94 27.64 -0.67
CA VAL A 86 -6.51 27.74 -1.01
C VAL A 86 -6.27 28.82 -2.07
N ALA A 87 -7.11 28.89 -3.09
CA ALA A 87 -6.99 29.90 -4.13
C ALA A 87 -7.16 31.33 -3.58
N GLU A 88 -7.98 31.51 -2.55
CA GLU A 88 -8.23 32.82 -1.96
C GLU A 88 -7.22 33.22 -0.88
N ARG A 89 -6.79 32.25 -0.03
CA ARG A 89 -6.04 32.49 1.21
C ARG A 89 -4.76 31.67 1.33
N GLY A 90 -4.44 30.84 0.32
CA GLY A 90 -3.25 30.00 0.36
C GLY A 90 -1.96 30.80 0.26
N LYS A 91 -0.94 30.33 0.97
CA LYS A 91 0.42 30.83 0.86
C LYS A 91 1.24 29.96 -0.11
N PRO A 92 2.27 30.53 -0.76
CA PRO A 92 3.23 29.73 -1.51
C PRO A 92 3.85 28.64 -0.61
N LYS A 93 4.02 27.44 -1.16
CA LYS A 93 4.67 26.34 -0.43
C LYS A 93 6.18 26.58 -0.37
N ILE A 94 6.77 26.25 0.79
CA ILE A 94 8.23 26.26 0.94
C ILE A 94 8.82 25.22 -0.01
N ASP A 95 9.82 25.65 -0.75
CA ASP A 95 10.63 24.72 -1.55
C ASP A 95 11.52 23.88 -0.63
N PHE A 96 11.64 22.59 -0.91
CA PHE A 96 12.48 21.68 -0.16
C PHE A 96 13.14 20.66 -1.10
N GLN A 97 14.35 20.29 -0.76
CA GLN A 97 15.03 19.25 -1.49
C GLN A 97 14.53 17.88 -1.05
N VAL A 98 14.01 17.11 -2.00
CA VAL A 98 13.71 15.71 -1.78
C VAL A 98 15.04 14.94 -1.80
N VAL A 99 15.48 14.48 -0.64
CA VAL A 99 16.62 13.57 -0.56
C VAL A 99 16.15 12.22 -1.08
N GLY A 100 16.76 11.74 -2.12
CA GLY A 100 16.41 10.46 -2.74
C GLY A 100 17.41 10.07 -3.80
N LEU A 101 17.33 8.83 -4.22
CA LEU A 101 18.15 8.25 -5.27
C LEU A 101 17.97 9.02 -6.59
N ASP A 102 19.09 9.36 -7.22
CA ASP A 102 19.09 9.89 -8.58
C ASP A 102 18.45 8.86 -9.54
N MET A 103 17.42 9.31 -10.22
CA MET A 103 16.65 8.41 -11.09
C MET A 103 17.38 8.05 -12.38
N ASP A 104 18.30 8.88 -12.85
CA ASP A 104 19.09 8.56 -14.05
C ASP A 104 20.13 7.47 -13.70
N VAL A 105 20.75 7.57 -12.52
CA VAL A 105 21.63 6.53 -11.97
C VAL A 105 20.82 5.23 -11.76
N PHE A 106 19.63 5.32 -11.18
CA PHE A 106 18.76 4.14 -11.03
C PHE A 106 18.40 3.49 -12.37
N HIS A 107 18.10 4.29 -13.40
CA HIS A 107 17.77 3.76 -14.72
C HIS A 107 18.97 3.05 -15.37
N ALA A 108 20.16 3.59 -15.24
CA ALA A 108 21.40 2.96 -15.72
C ALA A 108 21.66 1.61 -15.01
N ILE A 109 21.53 1.58 -13.69
CA ILE A 109 21.67 0.34 -12.90
C ILE A 109 20.60 -0.67 -13.33
N LYS A 110 19.35 -0.22 -13.47
CA LYS A 110 18.25 -1.09 -13.88
C LYS A 110 18.50 -1.70 -15.25
N GLU A 111 18.92 -0.92 -16.22
CA GLU A 111 19.21 -1.42 -17.58
C GLU A 111 20.29 -2.49 -17.57
N LYS A 112 21.32 -2.32 -16.76
CA LYS A 112 22.46 -3.23 -16.68
C LYS A 112 22.20 -4.50 -15.87
N TYR A 113 21.51 -4.38 -14.72
CA TYR A 113 21.41 -5.46 -13.72
C TYR A 113 20.02 -6.09 -13.63
N LEU A 114 19.05 -5.71 -14.48
CA LEU A 114 17.68 -6.20 -14.38
C LEU A 114 17.60 -7.72 -14.51
N ASP A 115 18.34 -8.31 -15.42
CA ASP A 115 18.29 -9.76 -15.67
C ASP A 115 18.97 -10.54 -14.53
N ASP A 116 20.03 -9.99 -13.93
CA ASP A 116 20.66 -10.56 -12.73
C ASP A 116 19.69 -10.55 -11.54
N PHE A 117 18.97 -9.44 -11.34
CA PHE A 117 17.92 -9.36 -10.30
C PHE A 117 16.79 -10.34 -10.55
N LYS A 118 16.32 -10.49 -11.79
CA LYS A 118 15.30 -11.48 -12.13
C LYS A 118 15.77 -12.90 -11.82
N ALA A 119 17.00 -13.25 -12.19
CA ALA A 119 17.57 -14.57 -11.94
C ALA A 119 17.73 -14.85 -10.44
N ALA A 120 18.23 -13.87 -9.67
CA ALA A 120 18.40 -13.98 -8.22
C ALA A 120 17.06 -14.10 -7.48
N MET A 121 16.03 -13.45 -8.00
CA MET A 121 14.70 -13.44 -7.39
C MET A 121 13.80 -14.61 -7.79
N ASP A 122 14.21 -15.41 -8.78
CA ASP A 122 13.41 -16.54 -9.27
C ASP A 122 13.54 -17.78 -8.39
N THR A 123 13.11 -17.62 -7.13
CA THR A 123 13.05 -18.67 -6.12
C THR A 123 11.96 -18.35 -5.10
N ASP A 124 11.30 -19.37 -4.60
CA ASP A 124 10.31 -19.28 -3.51
C ASP A 124 10.96 -19.24 -2.10
N ASP A 125 12.24 -19.59 -2.00
CA ASP A 125 13.00 -19.49 -0.74
C ASP A 125 13.58 -18.08 -0.57
N LYS A 126 13.12 -17.40 0.48
CA LYS A 126 13.58 -16.06 0.83
C LYS A 126 15.08 -15.99 1.11
N ASN A 127 15.63 -16.99 1.83
CA ASN A 127 17.04 -16.96 2.22
C ASN A 127 17.97 -17.15 1.00
N VAL A 128 17.56 -18.01 0.09
CA VAL A 128 18.27 -18.22 -1.19
C VAL A 128 18.25 -16.93 -2.02
N ARG A 129 17.10 -16.29 -2.13
CA ARG A 129 16.95 -15.00 -2.81
C ARG A 129 17.82 -13.91 -2.21
N ASP A 130 17.73 -13.72 -0.89
CA ASP A 130 18.48 -12.68 -0.20
C ASP A 130 19.99 -12.90 -0.36
N ALA A 131 20.47 -14.14 -0.25
CA ALA A 131 21.87 -14.48 -0.49
C ALA A 131 22.31 -14.26 -1.96
N ALA A 132 21.44 -14.51 -2.92
CA ALA A 132 21.74 -14.31 -4.33
C ALA A 132 21.79 -12.82 -4.72
N LEU A 133 21.09 -11.94 -4.01
CA LEU A 133 21.12 -10.51 -4.27
C LEU A 133 22.38 -9.82 -3.74
N LEU A 134 23.02 -10.33 -2.69
CA LEU A 134 24.20 -9.72 -2.08
C LEU A 134 25.33 -9.47 -3.10
N PRO A 135 25.82 -10.48 -3.87
CA PRO A 135 26.91 -10.25 -4.81
C PRO A 135 26.56 -9.29 -5.94
N ILE A 136 25.29 -9.14 -6.27
CA ILE A 136 24.82 -8.15 -7.25
C ILE A 136 24.92 -6.74 -6.66
N MET A 137 24.49 -6.58 -5.40
CA MET A 137 24.59 -5.30 -4.70
C MET A 137 26.05 -4.90 -4.46
N ASP A 138 26.94 -5.84 -4.15
CA ASP A 138 28.38 -5.57 -4.02
C ASP A 138 28.96 -5.03 -5.33
N LYS A 139 28.65 -5.62 -6.47
CA LYS A 139 29.08 -5.13 -7.79
C LYS A 139 28.54 -3.73 -8.09
N ILE A 140 27.29 -3.46 -7.74
CA ILE A 140 26.71 -2.13 -7.92
C ILE A 140 27.45 -1.11 -7.04
N ALA A 141 27.74 -1.46 -5.79
CA ALA A 141 28.49 -0.59 -4.88
C ALA A 141 29.92 -0.29 -5.39
N GLU A 142 30.60 -1.29 -5.95
CA GLU A 142 31.93 -1.10 -6.57
C GLU A 142 31.88 -0.21 -7.80
N GLU A 143 30.86 -0.32 -8.64
CA GLU A 143 30.73 0.44 -9.88
C GLU A 143 30.21 1.86 -9.66
N TYR A 144 29.43 2.08 -8.60
CA TYR A 144 28.84 3.37 -8.24
C TYR A 144 29.30 3.81 -6.84
N PRO A 145 30.58 4.13 -6.65
CA PRO A 145 31.15 4.42 -5.33
C PRO A 145 30.61 5.70 -4.67
N ASP A 146 29.92 6.55 -5.42
CA ASP A 146 29.29 7.76 -4.92
C ASP A 146 27.93 7.51 -4.25
N LEU A 147 27.36 6.30 -4.39
CA LEU A 147 26.12 5.92 -3.75
C LEU A 147 26.38 5.64 -2.25
N THR A 148 25.55 6.21 -1.41
CA THR A 148 25.53 5.90 0.02
C THR A 148 24.89 4.53 0.27
N GLU A 149 25.07 3.96 1.46
CA GLU A 149 24.39 2.74 1.88
C GLU A 149 22.86 2.87 1.76
N ALA A 150 22.31 4.03 2.13
CA ALA A 150 20.88 4.31 1.98
C ALA A 150 20.42 4.35 0.50
N ASP A 151 21.26 4.84 -0.41
CA ASP A 151 20.96 4.82 -1.84
C ASP A 151 20.99 3.40 -2.39
N LEU A 152 21.95 2.58 -1.96
CA LEU A 152 22.03 1.17 -2.33
C LEU A 152 20.80 0.38 -1.85
N ASP A 153 20.34 0.63 -0.63
CA ASP A 153 19.10 0.06 -0.11
C ASP A 153 17.88 0.46 -0.96
N LEU A 154 17.81 1.73 -1.37
CA LEU A 154 16.76 2.20 -2.27
C LEU A 154 16.85 1.59 -3.66
N VAL A 155 18.05 1.39 -4.20
CA VAL A 155 18.27 0.66 -5.47
C VAL A 155 17.72 -0.76 -5.35
N SER A 156 18.15 -1.50 -4.33
CA SER A 156 17.72 -2.87 -4.08
C SER A 156 16.19 -2.96 -3.98
N TYR A 157 15.58 -2.11 -3.14
CA TYR A 157 14.12 -2.05 -2.98
C TYR A 157 13.39 -1.76 -4.30
N LYS A 158 13.83 -0.74 -5.04
CA LYS A 158 13.19 -0.34 -6.31
C LYS A 158 13.34 -1.42 -7.38
N MET A 159 14.50 -2.08 -7.46
CA MET A 159 14.74 -3.19 -8.40
C MET A 159 13.85 -4.39 -8.10
N GLN A 160 13.82 -4.87 -6.87
CA GLN A 160 12.96 -5.96 -6.43
C GLN A 160 11.48 -5.63 -6.68
N LYS A 161 11.04 -4.43 -6.31
CA LYS A 161 9.68 -3.96 -6.56
C LYS A 161 9.35 -3.94 -8.05
N TYR A 162 10.27 -3.52 -8.89
CA TYR A 162 10.08 -3.49 -10.34
C TYR A 162 9.90 -4.92 -10.89
N VAL A 163 10.79 -5.85 -10.52
CA VAL A 163 10.73 -7.26 -10.96
C VAL A 163 9.41 -7.90 -10.53
N VAL A 164 9.07 -7.83 -9.26
CA VAL A 164 7.82 -8.44 -8.73
C VAL A 164 6.59 -7.86 -9.41
N ARG A 165 6.53 -6.54 -9.63
CA ARG A 165 5.40 -5.93 -10.34
C ARG A 165 5.29 -6.39 -11.79
N ARG A 166 6.40 -6.55 -12.50
CA ARG A 166 6.37 -7.06 -13.88
C ARG A 166 5.93 -8.51 -13.93
N TRP A 167 6.44 -9.34 -13.03
CA TRP A 167 5.97 -10.72 -12.93
C TRP A 167 4.47 -10.82 -12.66
N LEU A 168 3.94 -10.03 -11.72
CA LEU A 168 2.51 -10.04 -11.42
C LEU A 168 1.66 -9.55 -12.60
N LEU A 169 2.05 -8.47 -13.25
CA LEU A 169 1.23 -7.79 -14.26
C LEU A 169 1.35 -8.41 -15.66
N ASP A 170 2.56 -8.85 -16.01
CA ASP A 170 2.86 -9.28 -17.37
C ASP A 170 2.86 -10.81 -17.50
N GLU A 171 3.24 -11.54 -16.44
CA GLU A 171 3.42 -12.99 -16.46
C GLU A 171 2.43 -13.75 -15.54
N GLY A 172 1.65 -13.05 -14.73
CA GLY A 172 0.79 -13.68 -13.73
C GLY A 172 1.53 -14.50 -12.69
N LYS A 173 2.82 -14.21 -12.48
CA LYS A 173 3.73 -14.95 -11.61
C LYS A 173 3.89 -14.25 -10.27
N ARG A 174 3.77 -14.99 -9.17
CA ARG A 174 4.10 -14.53 -7.82
C ARG A 174 5.50 -14.99 -7.44
N VAL A 175 6.21 -14.16 -6.67
CA VAL A 175 7.58 -14.44 -6.21
C VAL A 175 7.67 -15.64 -5.26
N ASP A 176 6.56 -16.01 -4.62
CA ASP A 176 6.46 -17.13 -3.69
C ASP A 176 6.01 -18.45 -4.34
N GLY A 177 6.01 -18.52 -5.65
CA GLY A 177 5.70 -19.72 -6.43
C GLY A 177 4.22 -20.08 -6.50
N ARG A 178 3.33 -19.36 -5.79
CA ARG A 178 1.89 -19.63 -5.80
C ARG A 178 1.20 -19.05 -7.03
N GLY A 179 0.08 -19.63 -7.41
CA GLY A 179 -0.83 -19.03 -8.40
C GLY A 179 -1.47 -17.74 -7.89
N ILE A 180 -1.96 -16.89 -8.81
CA ILE A 180 -2.53 -15.56 -8.46
C ILE A 180 -3.67 -15.67 -7.45
N ASN A 181 -4.52 -16.69 -7.56
CA ASN A 181 -5.68 -16.91 -6.68
C ASN A 181 -5.41 -17.96 -5.59
N GLU A 182 -4.18 -18.41 -5.45
CA GLU A 182 -3.82 -19.44 -4.48
C GLU A 182 -3.63 -18.82 -3.10
N ILE A 183 -4.35 -19.36 -2.13
CA ILE A 183 -4.23 -18.99 -0.71
C ILE A 183 -3.05 -19.75 -0.11
N ARG A 184 -2.32 -19.13 0.81
CA ARG A 184 -1.24 -19.81 1.54
C ARG A 184 -1.77 -20.97 2.36
N PRO A 185 -0.97 -22.03 2.56
CA PRO A 185 -1.31 -23.08 3.48
C PRO A 185 -1.58 -22.51 4.89
N LEU A 186 -2.72 -22.88 5.45
CA LEU A 186 -3.09 -22.55 6.81
C LEU A 186 -2.82 -23.79 7.69
N ALA A 187 -2.28 -23.57 8.89
CA ALA A 187 -2.09 -24.64 9.87
C ALA A 187 -2.63 -24.18 11.22
N ALA A 188 -3.34 -25.06 11.91
CA ALA A 188 -3.82 -24.85 13.27
C ALA A 188 -3.54 -26.09 14.10
N GLU A 189 -2.98 -25.90 15.29
CA GLU A 189 -2.70 -26.94 16.24
C GLU A 189 -3.17 -26.53 17.63
N VAL A 190 -3.62 -27.48 18.42
CA VAL A 190 -3.99 -27.28 19.81
C VAL A 190 -3.19 -28.22 20.73
N GLY A 191 -3.04 -27.84 22.00
CA GLY A 191 -2.34 -28.66 22.97
C GLY A 191 -0.81 -28.75 22.78
N ILE A 192 -0.22 -27.77 22.10
CA ILE A 192 1.24 -27.76 21.80
C ILE A 192 2.12 -27.52 23.02
N LEU A 193 1.58 -26.91 24.09
CA LEU A 193 2.31 -26.72 25.36
C LEU A 193 1.73 -27.64 26.42
N PRO A 194 2.53 -28.60 26.98
CA PRO A 194 1.98 -29.66 27.79
C PRO A 194 1.67 -29.27 29.26
N ARG A 195 2.09 -28.08 29.70
CA ARG A 195 1.98 -27.64 31.10
C ARG A 195 1.11 -26.42 31.33
N VAL A 196 0.25 -26.07 30.38
CA VAL A 196 -0.66 -24.93 30.46
C VAL A 196 -2.10 -25.42 30.43
N HIS A 197 -3.04 -24.56 30.87
CA HIS A 197 -4.47 -24.89 30.87
C HIS A 197 -5.05 -25.10 29.43
N GLY A 198 -4.39 -24.58 28.45
CA GLY A 198 -4.70 -24.77 27.03
C GLY A 198 -3.69 -23.98 26.19
N SER A 199 -3.46 -24.46 24.99
CA SER A 199 -2.62 -23.77 24.01
C SER A 199 -3.14 -24.03 22.61
N GLY A 200 -3.12 -23.01 21.76
CA GLY A 200 -3.44 -23.09 20.35
C GLY A 200 -2.43 -22.31 19.53
N MET A 201 -2.11 -22.82 18.37
CA MET A 201 -1.29 -22.14 17.36
C MET A 201 -2.10 -22.05 16.08
N PHE A 202 -2.09 -20.88 15.49
CA PHE A 202 -2.62 -20.67 14.15
C PHE A 202 -1.54 -20.00 13.31
N LEU A 203 -1.09 -20.70 12.27
CA LEU A 203 -0.13 -20.19 11.31
C LEU A 203 -0.89 -19.64 10.12
N SER A 204 -0.80 -18.35 9.94
CA SER A 204 -1.32 -17.63 8.79
C SER A 204 -0.24 -16.72 8.22
N LEU A 205 -0.59 -15.92 7.33
CA LEU A 205 0.13 -15.12 6.37
C LEU A 205 1.14 -14.08 6.86
N ILE A 206 1.36 -13.89 8.14
CA ILE A 206 2.06 -12.69 8.65
C ILE A 206 3.59 -12.80 8.59
N HIS A 207 4.13 -13.98 8.41
CA HIS A 207 5.58 -14.17 8.35
C HIS A 207 6.05 -14.32 6.90
N ILE A 208 6.23 -13.17 6.32
CA ILE A 208 6.90 -13.03 5.04
C ILE A 208 8.02 -12.03 5.21
#